data_54bdf308d61d0b2e0811250823f2b490
#
_entry.id   54bdf308d61d0b2e0811250823f2b490
#
_cell.length_a   1.000
_cell.length_b   1.000
_cell.length_c   1.000
_cell.angle_alpha   90.00
_cell.angle_beta   90.00
_cell.angle_gamma   90.00
#
_symmetry.space_group_name_H-M   'P 1'
#
loop_
_entity.id
_entity.type
_entity.pdbx_description
1 polymer ?
#
loop_
_entity_poly.entity_id
_entity_poly.type
_entity_poly.pdbx_seq_one_letter_code
_entity_poly.pdbx_strand_id
1 'polypeptide(L)'
;GPLVDRHLSDSFLRHWVDLLSFLISGMPMGDTNAAAMATLFGEWFEPDAHLDYPVGGSAAVVEALVRGLKAHGGSLHTGKAVQQLRVEGDRVVGVTLADGTQIAARQVICNADIWSTLGLLPESVAPKWQRQRQATPACKGFLHLHLGFDATGLEDLPIHTVWVDDWERGIVAERNAVVLSIPSVLDPSMAPAGRHVLHAYTPASEPWELWADLERGSAAYQQRKQERCAVFWRVLERRIPDIRDRCELIMEGTPLTHSHFLNVHQGSYGPALSAAEGLFPGVTTPLANLWLCGASTFPGIGIPPVAASGAMAAHAVLGRETQNSLLRELEL
;
A
#
# COMPACT_ATOMS: atom_id res chain seq x y z
N GLY A 1 -14.41 17.68 -1.22
CA GLY A 1 -15.26 18.30 -0.30
C GLY A 1 -15.42 19.81 -0.51
N PRO A 2 -15.63 20.59 0.55
CA PRO A 2 -16.06 21.99 0.45
C PRO A 2 -15.19 22.91 -0.38
N LEU A 3 -13.89 22.62 -0.52
CA LEU A 3 -12.98 23.37 -1.38
C LEU A 3 -13.34 23.17 -2.86
N VAL A 4 -13.47 21.91 -3.27
CA VAL A 4 -13.81 21.55 -4.65
C VAL A 4 -15.21 22.06 -5.01
N ASP A 5 -16.15 21.98 -4.08
CA ASP A 5 -17.54 22.43 -4.27
C ASP A 5 -17.65 23.93 -4.62
N ARG A 6 -16.69 24.73 -4.16
CA ARG A 6 -16.62 26.17 -4.46
C ARG A 6 -16.07 26.50 -5.87
N HIS A 7 -15.27 25.59 -6.43
CA HIS A 7 -14.51 25.87 -7.64
C HIS A 7 -14.87 25.00 -8.85
N LEU A 8 -15.49 23.84 -8.60
CA LEU A 8 -15.90 22.92 -9.66
C LEU A 8 -17.40 22.67 -9.62
N SER A 9 -18.11 23.14 -10.63
CA SER A 9 -19.54 22.89 -10.84
C SER A 9 -19.82 21.72 -11.78
N ASP A 10 -18.89 21.37 -12.64
CA ASP A 10 -18.99 20.25 -13.58
C ASP A 10 -18.97 18.90 -12.82
N SER A 11 -19.97 18.05 -13.04
CA SER A 11 -20.13 16.80 -12.33
C SER A 11 -19.03 15.78 -12.67
N PHE A 12 -18.61 15.71 -13.94
CA PHE A 12 -17.56 14.80 -14.36
C PHE A 12 -16.21 15.16 -13.73
N LEU A 13 -15.85 16.45 -13.71
CA LEU A 13 -14.61 16.91 -13.08
C LEU A 13 -14.61 16.63 -11.58
N ARG A 14 -15.76 16.75 -10.91
CA ARG A 14 -15.91 16.42 -9.48
C ARG A 14 -15.70 14.93 -9.25
N HIS A 15 -16.33 14.07 -10.05
CA HIS A 15 -16.13 12.62 -9.98
C HIS A 15 -14.67 12.25 -10.29
N TRP A 16 -14.02 12.97 -11.21
CA TRP A 16 -12.61 12.76 -11.54
C TRP A 16 -11.69 13.08 -10.35
N VAL A 17 -11.91 14.22 -9.69
CA VAL A 17 -11.16 14.58 -8.46
C VAL A 17 -11.44 13.59 -7.34
N ASP A 18 -12.66 13.09 -7.21
CA ASP A 18 -13.03 12.05 -6.24
C ASP A 18 -12.28 10.74 -6.52
N LEU A 19 -12.20 10.31 -7.78
CA LEU A 19 -11.41 9.16 -8.21
C LEU A 19 -9.93 9.33 -7.86
N LEU A 20 -9.32 10.47 -8.21
CA LEU A 20 -7.91 10.73 -7.92
C LEU A 20 -7.63 10.72 -6.41
N SER A 21 -8.51 11.36 -5.62
CA SER A 21 -8.42 11.34 -4.16
C SER A 21 -8.47 9.92 -3.61
N PHE A 22 -9.40 9.11 -4.10
CA PHE A 22 -9.59 7.73 -3.66
C PHE A 22 -8.40 6.84 -4.04
N LEU A 23 -7.85 6.96 -5.24
CA LEU A 23 -6.68 6.19 -5.67
C LEU A 23 -5.45 6.45 -4.80
N ILE A 24 -5.32 7.68 -4.29
CA ILE A 24 -4.15 8.11 -3.53
C ILE A 24 -4.29 7.84 -2.03
N SER A 25 -5.48 8.08 -1.46
CA SER A 25 -5.69 8.03 -0.01
C SER A 25 -6.53 6.83 0.46
N GLY A 26 -7.16 6.09 -0.45
CA GLY A 26 -8.20 5.09 -0.13
C GLY A 26 -9.51 5.71 0.37
N MET A 27 -9.66 7.04 0.29
CA MET A 27 -10.79 7.80 0.83
C MET A 27 -11.38 8.73 -0.26
N PRO A 28 -12.69 8.98 -0.25
CA PRO A 28 -13.30 9.90 -1.19
C PRO A 28 -12.80 11.34 -0.94
N MET A 29 -12.98 12.20 -1.93
CA MET A 29 -12.57 13.61 -1.91
C MET A 29 -13.04 14.37 -0.65
N GLY A 30 -14.24 14.04 -0.15
CA GLY A 30 -14.79 14.66 1.05
C GLY A 30 -13.97 14.44 2.31
N ASP A 31 -13.30 13.31 2.38
CA ASP A 31 -12.52 12.83 3.53
C ASP A 31 -11.01 12.96 3.35
N THR A 32 -10.55 13.26 2.12
CA THR A 32 -9.13 13.42 1.82
C THR A 32 -8.62 14.81 2.20
N ASN A 33 -7.41 14.89 2.75
CA ASN A 33 -6.77 16.15 3.13
C ASN A 33 -6.47 17.01 1.91
N ALA A 34 -7.03 18.21 1.84
CA ALA A 34 -6.88 19.12 0.71
C ALA A 34 -5.42 19.57 0.49
N ALA A 35 -4.62 19.71 1.56
CA ALA A 35 -3.21 20.09 1.45
C ALA A 35 -2.39 18.96 0.81
N ALA A 36 -2.66 17.69 1.16
CA ALA A 36 -2.01 16.55 0.53
C ALA A 36 -2.31 16.48 -0.97
N MET A 37 -3.57 16.72 -1.36
CA MET A 37 -3.97 16.77 -2.77
C MET A 37 -3.33 17.94 -3.51
N ALA A 38 -3.24 19.13 -2.88
CA ALA A 38 -2.62 20.30 -3.47
C ALA A 38 -1.10 20.08 -3.71
N THR A 39 -0.41 19.46 -2.75
CA THR A 39 1.01 19.11 -2.89
C THR A 39 1.21 18.14 -4.06
N LEU A 40 0.41 17.07 -4.13
CA LEU A 40 0.51 16.10 -5.21
C LEU A 40 0.24 16.69 -6.58
N PHE A 41 -0.83 17.49 -6.72
CA PHE A 41 -1.10 18.18 -7.99
C PHE A 41 -0.03 19.23 -8.32
N GLY A 42 0.53 19.91 -7.31
CA GLY A 42 1.66 20.81 -7.49
C GLY A 42 2.86 20.07 -8.11
N GLU A 43 3.23 18.94 -7.52
CA GLU A 43 4.33 18.10 -8.04
C GLU A 43 4.06 17.61 -9.47
N TRP A 44 2.83 17.24 -9.83
CA TRP A 44 2.50 16.78 -11.19
C TRP A 44 2.64 17.87 -12.26
N PHE A 45 2.55 19.15 -11.88
CA PHE A 45 2.69 20.27 -12.78
C PHE A 45 4.09 20.91 -12.78
N GLU A 46 5.04 20.35 -12.02
CA GLU A 46 6.43 20.76 -12.13
C GLU A 46 6.98 20.43 -13.52
N PRO A 47 7.85 21.29 -14.11
CA PRO A 47 8.29 21.16 -15.49
C PRO A 47 8.92 19.80 -15.86
N ASP A 48 9.59 19.15 -14.91
CA ASP A 48 10.30 17.89 -15.11
C ASP A 48 9.66 16.72 -14.35
N ALA A 49 8.39 16.86 -13.95
CA ALA A 49 7.68 15.79 -13.26
C ALA A 49 7.31 14.64 -14.21
N HIS A 50 7.75 13.44 -13.87
CA HIS A 50 7.45 12.23 -14.59
C HIS A 50 6.91 11.14 -13.65
N LEU A 51 6.01 10.30 -14.18
CA LEU A 51 5.60 9.05 -13.55
C LEU A 51 6.42 7.93 -14.17
N ASP A 52 7.52 7.58 -13.52
CA ASP A 52 8.46 6.59 -14.03
C ASP A 52 8.21 5.19 -13.45
N TYR A 53 8.56 4.20 -14.24
CA TYR A 53 8.68 2.82 -13.78
C TYR A 53 10.14 2.47 -13.54
N PRO A 54 10.48 1.89 -12.39
CA PRO A 54 11.85 1.43 -12.18
C PRO A 54 12.16 0.28 -13.15
N VAL A 55 13.30 0.36 -13.82
CA VAL A 55 13.80 -0.74 -14.68
C VAL A 55 13.93 -2.02 -13.85
N GLY A 56 13.30 -3.10 -14.30
CA GLY A 56 13.17 -4.35 -13.54
C GLY A 56 11.99 -4.38 -12.55
N GLY A 57 11.10 -3.37 -12.59
CA GLY A 57 9.88 -3.30 -11.77
C GLY A 57 10.13 -2.94 -10.31
N SER A 58 9.09 -3.08 -9.50
CA SER A 58 9.13 -2.71 -8.07
C SER A 58 10.16 -3.48 -7.25
N ALA A 59 10.53 -4.70 -7.67
CA ALA A 59 11.56 -5.50 -7.01
C ALA A 59 12.92 -4.82 -7.04
N ALA A 60 13.26 -4.12 -8.14
CA ALA A 60 14.53 -3.43 -8.29
C ALA A 60 14.77 -2.36 -7.21
N VAL A 61 13.70 -1.67 -6.77
CA VAL A 61 13.75 -0.68 -5.67
C VAL A 61 14.11 -1.37 -4.35
N VAL A 62 13.45 -2.48 -4.05
CA VAL A 62 13.70 -3.27 -2.83
C VAL A 62 15.12 -3.84 -2.84
N GLU A 63 15.56 -4.37 -3.97
CA GLU A 63 16.91 -4.90 -4.14
C GLU A 63 17.98 -3.81 -3.97
N ALA A 64 17.73 -2.60 -4.47
CA ALA A 64 18.63 -1.47 -4.27
C ALA A 64 18.78 -1.10 -2.79
N LEU A 65 17.67 -1.06 -2.05
CA LEU A 65 17.67 -0.81 -0.60
C LEU A 65 18.41 -1.93 0.16
N VAL A 66 18.20 -3.20 -0.22
CA VAL A 66 18.92 -4.34 0.38
C VAL A 66 20.41 -4.30 0.08
N ARG A 67 20.81 -3.92 -1.14
CA ARG A 67 22.23 -3.71 -1.48
C ARG A 67 22.84 -2.61 -0.61
N GLY A 68 22.14 -1.48 -0.45
CA GLY A 68 22.58 -0.38 0.42
C GLY A 68 22.72 -0.83 1.88
N LEU A 69 21.71 -1.52 2.42
CA LEU A 69 21.78 -2.08 3.78
C LEU A 69 23.05 -2.94 3.99
N LYS A 70 23.32 -3.87 3.06
CA LYS A 70 24.48 -4.75 3.14
C LYS A 70 25.80 -4.01 2.99
N ALA A 71 25.88 -3.03 2.08
CA ALA A 71 27.08 -2.21 1.86
C ALA A 71 27.49 -1.43 3.11
N HIS A 72 26.52 -1.07 3.96
CA HIS A 72 26.75 -0.40 5.23
C HIS A 72 26.78 -1.35 6.44
N GLY A 73 27.00 -2.64 6.23
CA GLY A 73 27.20 -3.63 7.30
C GLY A 73 25.89 -4.12 7.95
N GLY A 74 24.73 -3.78 7.39
CA GLY A 74 23.44 -4.29 7.85
C GLY A 74 23.18 -5.71 7.37
N SER A 75 22.25 -6.41 8.05
CA SER A 75 21.85 -7.78 7.71
C SER A 75 20.34 -7.87 7.46
N LEU A 76 19.95 -8.65 6.45
CA LEU A 76 18.55 -9.00 6.16
C LEU A 76 18.33 -10.46 6.54
N HIS A 77 17.33 -10.71 7.39
CA HIS A 77 16.91 -12.05 7.81
C HIS A 77 15.47 -12.29 7.40
N THR A 78 15.25 -13.14 6.42
CA THR A 78 13.91 -13.58 5.98
C THR A 78 13.51 -14.87 6.70
N GLY A 79 12.20 -15.19 6.71
CA GLY A 79 11.69 -16.36 7.41
C GLY A 79 11.81 -16.29 8.95
N LYS A 80 12.00 -15.08 9.50
CA LYS A 80 12.17 -14.81 10.94
C LYS A 80 11.06 -13.87 11.42
N ALA A 81 9.88 -14.44 11.63
CA ALA A 81 8.73 -13.70 12.14
C ALA A 81 8.97 -13.23 13.58
N VAL A 82 8.77 -11.94 13.84
CA VAL A 82 8.74 -11.37 15.19
C VAL A 82 7.37 -11.71 15.81
N GLN A 83 7.39 -12.31 16.98
CA GLN A 83 6.19 -12.68 17.73
C GLN A 83 5.87 -11.67 18.83
N GLN A 84 6.89 -11.02 19.40
CA GLN A 84 6.69 -10.10 20.52
C GLN A 84 7.79 -9.05 20.58
N LEU A 85 7.43 -7.83 20.96
CA LEU A 85 8.34 -6.79 21.42
C LEU A 85 8.66 -7.02 22.89
N ARG A 86 9.95 -7.08 23.22
CA ARG A 86 10.41 -7.22 24.60
C ARG A 86 10.44 -5.85 25.26
N VAL A 87 9.68 -5.71 26.35
CA VAL A 87 9.51 -4.44 27.07
C VAL A 87 9.97 -4.59 28.51
N GLU A 88 10.77 -3.65 28.98
CA GLU A 88 11.20 -3.50 30.36
C GLU A 88 10.80 -2.10 30.86
N GLY A 89 9.83 -2.05 31.77
CA GLY A 89 9.23 -0.78 32.19
C GLY A 89 8.49 -0.10 31.02
N ASP A 90 8.95 1.06 30.63
CA ASP A 90 8.43 1.86 29.50
C ASP A 90 9.34 1.82 28.25
N ARG A 91 10.27 0.86 28.19
CA ARG A 91 11.32 0.80 27.17
C ARG A 91 11.28 -0.54 26.41
N VAL A 92 11.38 -0.47 25.08
CA VAL A 92 11.63 -1.65 24.25
C VAL A 92 13.13 -1.96 24.27
N VAL A 93 13.47 -3.24 24.53
CA VAL A 93 14.84 -3.72 24.69
C VAL A 93 15.20 -4.80 23.66
N GLY A 94 14.29 -5.14 22.77
CA GLY A 94 14.50 -6.12 21.71
C GLY A 94 13.23 -6.80 21.26
N VAL A 95 13.37 -7.94 20.59
CA VAL A 95 12.28 -8.73 20.05
C VAL A 95 12.42 -10.21 20.42
N THR A 96 11.30 -10.94 20.42
CA THR A 96 11.26 -12.40 20.44
C THR A 96 10.72 -12.88 19.10
N LEU A 97 11.41 -13.81 18.46
CA LEU A 97 10.98 -14.45 17.22
C LEU A 97 10.01 -15.59 17.50
N ALA A 98 9.30 -16.03 16.47
CA ALA A 98 8.33 -17.14 16.56
C ALA A 98 8.98 -18.48 16.95
N ASP A 99 10.29 -18.67 16.70
CA ASP A 99 11.06 -19.83 17.13
C ASP A 99 11.60 -19.73 18.57
N GLY A 100 11.19 -18.69 19.33
CA GLY A 100 11.62 -18.41 20.70
C GLY A 100 12.96 -17.69 20.83
N THR A 101 13.68 -17.44 19.73
CA THR A 101 14.95 -16.71 19.75
C THR A 101 14.73 -15.28 20.24
N GLN A 102 15.51 -14.82 21.21
CA GLN A 102 15.49 -13.46 21.69
C GLN A 102 16.64 -12.66 21.09
N ILE A 103 16.31 -11.49 20.54
CA ILE A 103 17.27 -10.54 19.99
C ILE A 103 17.22 -9.26 20.80
N ALA A 104 18.34 -8.91 21.44
CA ALA A 104 18.47 -7.62 22.13
C ALA A 104 18.73 -6.51 21.11
N ALA A 105 18.08 -5.36 21.29
CA ALA A 105 18.27 -4.19 20.44
C ALA A 105 18.19 -2.90 21.25
N ARG A 106 19.07 -1.93 20.93
CA ARG A 106 19.04 -0.59 21.54
C ARG A 106 17.90 0.26 21.01
N GLN A 107 17.50 0.04 19.77
CA GLN A 107 16.41 0.72 19.08
C GLN A 107 15.64 -0.30 18.24
N VAL A 108 14.35 -0.15 18.16
CA VAL A 108 13.48 -0.95 17.27
C VAL A 108 12.65 -0.01 16.41
N ILE A 109 12.74 -0.14 15.10
CA ILE A 109 11.84 0.52 14.15
C ILE A 109 10.89 -0.55 13.63
N CYS A 110 9.60 -0.38 13.89
CA CYS A 110 8.56 -1.31 13.47
C CYS A 110 7.84 -0.77 12.23
N ASN A 111 7.87 -1.55 11.15
CA ASN A 111 7.19 -1.24 9.88
C ASN A 111 5.90 -2.08 9.68
N ALA A 112 5.46 -2.81 10.70
CA ALA A 112 4.16 -3.43 10.67
C ALA A 112 3.05 -2.36 10.74
N ASP A 113 1.84 -2.68 10.24
CA ASP A 113 0.71 -1.79 10.45
C ASP A 113 0.43 -1.61 11.96
N ILE A 114 -0.38 -0.60 12.29
CA ILE A 114 -0.59 -0.26 13.69
C ILE A 114 -1.24 -1.39 14.48
N TRP A 115 -2.20 -2.09 13.92
CA TRP A 115 -2.92 -3.18 14.61
C TRP A 115 -2.01 -4.39 14.83
N SER A 116 -1.22 -4.77 13.81
CA SER A 116 -0.20 -5.81 13.91
C SER A 116 0.88 -5.43 14.94
N THR A 117 1.32 -4.17 14.97
CA THR A 117 2.27 -3.66 15.97
C THR A 117 1.73 -3.78 17.39
N LEU A 118 0.44 -3.43 17.61
CA LEU A 118 -0.19 -3.59 18.93
C LEU A 118 -0.23 -5.05 19.36
N GLY A 119 -0.47 -5.98 18.43
CA GLY A 119 -0.44 -7.42 18.70
C GLY A 119 0.93 -7.96 19.16
N LEU A 120 2.02 -7.19 18.92
CA LEU A 120 3.37 -7.54 19.40
C LEU A 120 3.65 -7.04 20.83
N LEU A 121 2.77 -6.21 21.41
CA LEU A 121 2.95 -5.59 22.72
C LEU A 121 2.10 -6.28 23.78
N PRO A 122 2.61 -6.42 25.04
CA PRO A 122 1.77 -6.82 26.17
C PRO A 122 0.65 -5.79 26.40
N GLU A 123 -0.57 -6.25 26.70
CA GLU A 123 -1.73 -5.37 26.94
C GLU A 123 -1.52 -4.38 28.08
N SER A 124 -0.71 -4.72 29.05
CA SER A 124 -0.38 -3.88 30.21
C SER A 124 0.49 -2.65 29.87
N VAL A 125 1.14 -2.68 28.71
CA VAL A 125 2.08 -1.64 28.28
C VAL A 125 1.34 -0.52 27.56
N ALA A 126 1.48 0.72 28.04
CA ALA A 126 0.86 1.92 27.46
C ALA A 126 -0.64 1.73 27.08
N PRO A 127 -1.52 1.21 27.96
CA PRO A 127 -2.85 0.71 27.62
C PRO A 127 -3.77 1.77 27.03
N LYS A 128 -3.61 3.04 27.42
CA LYS A 128 -4.39 4.15 26.86
C LYS A 128 -4.05 4.38 25.38
N TRP A 129 -2.78 4.35 25.06
CA TRP A 129 -2.30 4.51 23.68
C TRP A 129 -2.72 3.33 22.81
N GLN A 130 -2.58 2.09 23.31
CA GLN A 130 -3.02 0.90 22.58
C GLN A 130 -4.51 0.97 22.26
N ARG A 131 -5.38 1.28 23.21
CA ARG A 131 -6.83 1.43 22.98
C ARG A 131 -7.14 2.51 21.94
N GLN A 132 -6.45 3.65 22.02
CA GLN A 132 -6.63 4.73 21.04
C GLN A 132 -6.24 4.29 19.63
N ARG A 133 -5.13 3.58 19.49
CA ARG A 133 -4.66 3.09 18.18
C ARG A 133 -5.50 1.91 17.65
N GLN A 134 -5.94 1.01 18.52
CA GLN A 134 -6.83 -0.09 18.16
C GLN A 134 -8.16 0.40 17.58
N ALA A 135 -8.63 1.55 18.02
CA ALA A 135 -9.87 2.16 17.52
C ALA A 135 -9.71 2.86 16.15
N THR A 136 -8.51 2.92 15.59
CA THR A 136 -8.30 3.48 14.24
C THR A 136 -9.08 2.65 13.21
N PRO A 137 -9.95 3.27 12.39
CA PRO A 137 -10.66 2.53 11.36
C PRO A 137 -9.70 2.09 10.24
N ALA A 138 -9.99 0.95 9.61
CA ALA A 138 -9.25 0.45 8.47
C ALA A 138 -9.98 0.77 7.15
N CYS A 139 -9.22 1.11 6.11
CA CYS A 139 -9.76 1.11 4.75
C CYS A 139 -10.17 -0.31 4.33
N LYS A 140 -11.05 -0.41 3.35
CA LYS A 140 -11.33 -1.69 2.71
C LYS A 140 -10.09 -2.23 2.00
N GLY A 141 -10.13 -3.51 1.65
CA GLY A 141 -9.06 -4.18 0.92
C GLY A 141 -9.18 -4.08 -0.60
N PHE A 142 -8.38 -4.89 -1.27
CA PHE A 142 -8.31 -4.97 -2.74
C PHE A 142 -8.72 -6.35 -3.24
N LEU A 143 -9.27 -6.39 -4.45
CA LEU A 143 -9.12 -7.53 -5.33
C LEU A 143 -8.00 -7.25 -6.32
N HIS A 144 -7.26 -8.27 -6.69
CA HIS A 144 -6.18 -8.21 -7.67
C HIS A 144 -6.32 -9.32 -8.71
N LEU A 145 -5.89 -9.02 -9.94
CA LEU A 145 -5.67 -9.98 -10.98
C LEU A 145 -4.31 -9.70 -11.63
N HIS A 146 -3.45 -10.68 -11.67
CA HIS A 146 -2.20 -10.65 -12.41
C HIS A 146 -2.27 -11.63 -13.56
N LEU A 147 -1.93 -11.19 -14.74
CA LEU A 147 -1.91 -12.00 -15.97
C LEU A 147 -0.54 -11.96 -16.61
N GLY A 148 -0.14 -13.12 -17.20
CA GLY A 148 0.81 -13.19 -18.28
C GLY A 148 0.06 -13.68 -19.52
N PHE A 149 0.17 -12.97 -20.64
CA PHE A 149 -0.64 -13.27 -21.83
C PHE A 149 0.10 -13.03 -23.14
N ASP A 150 -0.33 -13.73 -24.19
CA ASP A 150 0.14 -13.54 -25.56
C ASP A 150 -0.30 -12.17 -26.09
N ALA A 151 0.68 -11.35 -26.45
CA ALA A 151 0.48 -10.00 -26.94
C ALA A 151 0.44 -9.89 -28.49
N THR A 152 0.45 -11.01 -29.20
CA THR A 152 0.44 -11.00 -30.67
C THR A 152 -0.74 -10.22 -31.22
N GLY A 153 -0.47 -9.18 -32.03
CA GLY A 153 -1.49 -8.31 -32.62
C GLY A 153 -2.09 -7.28 -31.65
N LEU A 154 -1.47 -7.05 -30.50
CA LEU A 154 -1.89 -6.05 -29.50
C LEU A 154 -0.82 -4.96 -29.36
N GLU A 155 -0.66 -4.14 -30.40
CA GLU A 155 0.48 -3.22 -30.52
C GLU A 155 0.30 -1.91 -29.72
N ASP A 156 -0.93 -1.41 -29.56
CA ASP A 156 -1.21 -0.09 -28.97
C ASP A 156 -1.92 -0.19 -27.61
N LEU A 157 -1.37 -0.99 -26.70
CA LEU A 157 -1.92 -1.09 -25.36
C LEU A 157 -1.48 0.09 -24.50
N PRO A 158 -2.41 0.81 -23.83
CA PRO A 158 -2.05 1.82 -22.87
C PRO A 158 -1.42 1.19 -21.64
N ILE A 159 -0.40 1.85 -21.08
CA ILE A 159 0.24 1.38 -19.85
C ILE A 159 -0.72 1.37 -18.66
N HIS A 160 -1.56 2.40 -18.56
CA HIS A 160 -2.58 2.52 -17.53
C HIS A 160 -3.97 2.75 -18.13
N THR A 161 -4.95 2.11 -17.52
CA THR A 161 -6.36 2.35 -17.82
C THR A 161 -7.14 2.32 -16.51
N VAL A 162 -8.03 3.28 -16.31
CA VAL A 162 -9.01 3.27 -15.23
C VAL A 162 -10.38 3.08 -15.86
N TRP A 163 -11.11 2.09 -15.37
CA TRP A 163 -12.50 1.83 -15.73
C TRP A 163 -13.39 2.14 -14.55
N VAL A 164 -14.43 2.93 -14.76
CA VAL A 164 -15.52 3.15 -13.79
C VAL A 164 -16.79 2.64 -14.42
N ASP A 165 -17.47 1.70 -13.77
CA ASP A 165 -18.67 1.05 -14.30
C ASP A 165 -19.86 2.01 -14.29
N ASP A 166 -20.03 2.74 -13.19
CA ASP A 166 -21.11 3.71 -13.01
C ASP A 166 -20.66 4.86 -12.07
N TRP A 167 -20.54 6.05 -12.62
CA TRP A 167 -20.11 7.23 -11.89
C TRP A 167 -21.12 7.63 -10.79
N GLU A 168 -22.42 7.38 -10.99
CA GLU A 168 -23.46 7.72 -10.02
C GLU A 168 -23.44 6.82 -8.76
N ARG A 169 -22.89 5.61 -8.88
CA ARG A 169 -22.65 4.74 -7.72
C ARG A 169 -21.55 5.24 -6.79
N GLY A 170 -20.73 6.16 -7.29
CA GLY A 170 -19.56 6.68 -6.59
C GLY A 170 -18.36 5.73 -6.59
N ILE A 171 -17.19 6.32 -6.40
CA ILE A 171 -15.89 5.64 -6.54
C ILE A 171 -15.66 4.56 -5.46
N VAL A 172 -16.19 4.78 -4.26
CA VAL A 172 -16.04 3.86 -3.12
C VAL A 172 -16.96 2.62 -3.20
N ALA A 173 -17.86 2.58 -4.20
CA ALA A 173 -18.75 1.46 -4.38
C ALA A 173 -17.98 0.19 -4.78
N GLU A 174 -18.42 -0.94 -4.24
CA GLU A 174 -17.75 -2.24 -4.47
C GLU A 174 -17.68 -2.58 -5.95
N ARG A 175 -16.47 -2.93 -6.42
CA ARG A 175 -16.19 -3.36 -7.80
C ARG A 175 -16.64 -2.37 -8.87
N ASN A 176 -16.75 -1.09 -8.51
CA ASN A 176 -17.18 -0.03 -9.42
C ASN A 176 -16.02 0.60 -10.20
N ALA A 177 -14.84 0.64 -9.61
CA ALA A 177 -13.63 1.09 -10.28
C ALA A 177 -12.63 -0.07 -10.44
N VAL A 178 -11.99 -0.16 -11.60
CA VAL A 178 -10.91 -1.11 -11.90
C VAL A 178 -9.75 -0.32 -12.51
N VAL A 179 -8.56 -0.49 -11.92
CA VAL A 179 -7.31 0.06 -12.46
C VAL A 179 -6.55 -1.08 -13.12
N LEU A 180 -6.07 -0.84 -14.33
CA LEU A 180 -5.27 -1.76 -15.13
C LEU A 180 -3.90 -1.15 -15.39
N SER A 181 -2.85 -1.95 -15.29
CA SER A 181 -1.47 -1.56 -15.60
C SER A 181 -0.78 -2.66 -16.39
N ILE A 182 -0.13 -2.30 -17.51
CA ILE A 182 0.64 -3.21 -18.36
C ILE A 182 2.09 -2.69 -18.43
N PRO A 183 2.90 -2.87 -17.37
CA PRO A 183 4.22 -2.26 -17.27
C PRO A 183 5.20 -2.75 -18.33
N SER A 184 5.01 -3.94 -18.88
CA SER A 184 5.82 -4.49 -19.99
C SER A 184 5.68 -3.72 -21.31
N VAL A 185 4.75 -2.77 -21.41
CA VAL A 185 4.68 -1.80 -22.52
C VAL A 185 5.87 -0.82 -22.44
N LEU A 186 6.26 -0.42 -21.23
CA LEU A 186 7.44 0.47 -21.01
C LEU A 186 8.74 -0.32 -20.88
N ASP A 187 8.71 -1.42 -20.13
CA ASP A 187 9.88 -2.28 -19.91
C ASP A 187 9.60 -3.69 -20.45
N PRO A 188 9.94 -3.96 -21.73
CA PRO A 188 9.74 -5.29 -22.32
C PRO A 188 10.48 -6.42 -21.60
N SER A 189 11.49 -6.12 -20.78
CA SER A 189 12.23 -7.13 -20.00
C SER A 189 11.38 -7.77 -18.89
N MET A 190 10.22 -7.18 -18.55
CA MET A 190 9.30 -7.69 -17.54
C MET A 190 8.46 -8.89 -18.02
N ALA A 191 8.51 -9.22 -19.32
CA ALA A 191 7.81 -10.36 -19.89
C ALA A 191 8.67 -11.08 -20.95
N PRO A 192 8.45 -12.37 -21.23
CA PRO A 192 9.05 -13.04 -22.37
C PRO A 192 8.69 -12.35 -23.70
N ALA A 193 9.52 -12.52 -24.73
CA ALA A 193 9.28 -11.94 -26.05
C ALA A 193 7.87 -12.33 -26.59
N GLY A 194 7.15 -11.35 -27.09
CA GLY A 194 5.77 -11.52 -27.58
C GLY A 194 4.71 -11.68 -26.48
N ARG A 195 5.06 -11.43 -25.23
CA ARG A 195 4.16 -11.50 -24.07
C ARG A 195 4.07 -10.16 -23.37
N HIS A 196 2.95 -9.97 -22.65
CA HIS A 196 2.78 -8.90 -21.70
C HIS A 196 2.40 -9.42 -20.31
N VAL A 197 2.75 -8.64 -19.28
CA VAL A 197 2.24 -8.80 -17.92
C VAL A 197 1.24 -7.70 -17.64
N LEU A 198 0.15 -8.05 -16.97
CA LEU A 198 -0.91 -7.12 -16.57
C LEU A 198 -1.20 -7.27 -15.09
N HIS A 199 -1.37 -6.15 -14.42
CA HIS A 199 -1.92 -6.06 -13.08
C HIS A 199 -3.22 -5.26 -13.12
N ALA A 200 -4.30 -5.87 -12.65
CA ALA A 200 -5.59 -5.21 -12.44
C ALA A 200 -5.95 -5.23 -10.96
N TYR A 201 -6.60 -4.19 -10.46
CA TYR A 201 -7.09 -4.15 -9.09
C TYR A 201 -8.32 -3.27 -8.93
N THR A 202 -9.14 -3.59 -7.91
CA THR A 202 -10.21 -2.71 -7.41
C THR A 202 -9.64 -1.95 -6.20
N PRO A 203 -9.50 -0.61 -6.27
CA PRO A 203 -8.81 0.11 -5.20
C PRO A 203 -9.69 0.23 -3.96
N ALA A 204 -9.18 -0.22 -2.80
CA ALA A 204 -9.72 -0.02 -1.45
C ALA A 204 -11.26 -0.12 -1.31
N SER A 205 -11.91 -0.99 -2.09
CA SER A 205 -13.37 -1.11 -2.15
C SER A 205 -13.92 -2.49 -1.78
N GLU A 206 -13.02 -3.46 -1.46
CA GLU A 206 -13.41 -4.83 -1.13
C GLU A 206 -13.59 -5.01 0.39
N PRO A 207 -14.81 -5.30 0.88
CA PRO A 207 -15.07 -5.44 2.31
C PRO A 207 -14.42 -6.69 2.91
N TRP A 208 -13.78 -6.55 4.08
CA TRP A 208 -13.18 -7.66 4.81
C TRP A 208 -14.22 -8.69 5.28
N GLU A 209 -15.39 -8.25 5.65
CA GLU A 209 -16.48 -9.07 6.21
C GLU A 209 -16.90 -10.20 5.27
N LEU A 210 -16.69 -10.03 3.97
CA LEU A 210 -16.95 -11.07 2.97
C LEU A 210 -15.93 -12.22 3.01
N TRP A 211 -14.82 -12.03 3.69
CA TRP A 211 -13.66 -12.93 3.68
C TRP A 211 -13.29 -13.46 5.05
N ALA A 212 -13.71 -12.79 6.13
CA ALA A 212 -13.27 -13.05 7.50
C ALA A 212 -13.43 -14.49 7.96
N ASP A 213 -14.56 -15.13 7.59
CA ASP A 213 -14.90 -16.48 8.01
C ASP A 213 -14.51 -17.56 6.98
N LEU A 214 -13.78 -17.19 5.92
CA LEU A 214 -13.37 -18.11 4.88
C LEU A 214 -11.96 -18.64 5.13
N GLU A 215 -11.79 -19.95 5.04
CA GLU A 215 -10.47 -20.57 5.02
C GLU A 215 -9.87 -20.49 3.60
N ARG A 216 -8.61 -19.98 3.52
CA ARG A 216 -7.87 -19.93 2.25
C ARG A 216 -7.74 -21.34 1.65
N GLY A 217 -8.07 -21.45 0.35
CA GLY A 217 -8.02 -22.73 -0.37
C GLY A 217 -9.31 -23.54 -0.29
N SER A 218 -10.25 -23.22 0.62
CA SER A 218 -11.55 -23.88 0.68
C SER A 218 -12.38 -23.69 -0.59
N ALA A 219 -13.32 -24.57 -0.87
CA ALA A 219 -14.25 -24.44 -2.00
C ALA A 219 -15.06 -23.14 -1.92
N ALA A 220 -15.53 -22.77 -0.72
CA ALA A 220 -16.26 -21.53 -0.48
C ALA A 220 -15.41 -20.28 -0.79
N TYR A 221 -14.12 -20.30 -0.39
CA TYR A 221 -13.19 -19.23 -0.74
C TYR A 221 -12.98 -19.14 -2.26
N GLN A 222 -12.75 -20.26 -2.95
CA GLN A 222 -12.53 -20.26 -4.40
C GLN A 222 -13.77 -19.76 -5.16
N GLN A 223 -14.96 -20.20 -4.75
CA GLN A 223 -16.21 -19.74 -5.35
C GLN A 223 -16.37 -18.21 -5.16
N ARG A 224 -16.20 -17.71 -3.93
CA ARG A 224 -16.28 -16.27 -3.63
C ARG A 224 -15.24 -15.47 -4.42
N LYS A 225 -14.03 -15.98 -4.52
CA LYS A 225 -12.94 -15.34 -5.28
C LYS A 225 -13.30 -15.22 -6.75
N GLN A 226 -13.75 -16.29 -7.39
CA GLN A 226 -14.17 -16.28 -8.80
C GLN A 226 -15.33 -15.30 -9.03
N GLU A 227 -16.35 -15.33 -8.17
CA GLU A 227 -17.51 -14.43 -8.25
C GLU A 227 -17.10 -12.96 -8.15
N ARG A 228 -16.21 -12.64 -7.19
CA ARG A 228 -15.78 -11.27 -6.93
C ARG A 228 -14.79 -10.77 -8.00
N CYS A 229 -13.86 -11.59 -8.45
CA CYS A 229 -12.88 -11.27 -9.49
C CYS A 229 -13.47 -11.22 -10.92
N ALA A 230 -14.71 -11.66 -11.13
CA ALA A 230 -15.39 -11.59 -12.42
C ALA A 230 -15.46 -10.15 -13.00
N VAL A 231 -15.37 -9.13 -12.14
CA VAL A 231 -15.31 -7.72 -12.57
C VAL A 231 -14.12 -7.45 -13.48
N PHE A 232 -12.96 -8.04 -13.23
CA PHE A 232 -11.76 -7.85 -14.04
C PHE A 232 -11.94 -8.39 -15.46
N TRP A 233 -12.47 -9.61 -15.56
CA TRP A 233 -12.70 -10.25 -16.83
C TRP A 233 -13.68 -9.45 -17.69
N ARG A 234 -14.78 -8.99 -17.11
CA ARG A 234 -15.76 -8.14 -17.78
C ARG A 234 -15.14 -6.85 -18.35
N VAL A 235 -14.20 -6.24 -17.63
CA VAL A 235 -13.49 -5.04 -18.09
C VAL A 235 -12.47 -5.38 -19.17
N LEU A 236 -11.69 -6.44 -18.99
CA LEU A 236 -10.64 -6.84 -19.92
C LEU A 236 -11.21 -7.32 -21.27
N GLU A 237 -12.26 -8.11 -21.26
CA GLU A 237 -12.93 -8.62 -22.46
C GLU A 237 -13.53 -7.52 -23.34
N ARG A 238 -13.82 -6.34 -22.78
CA ARG A 238 -14.24 -5.17 -23.58
C ARG A 238 -13.08 -4.58 -24.40
N ARG A 239 -11.85 -4.70 -23.90
CA ARG A 239 -10.64 -4.18 -24.58
C ARG A 239 -9.97 -5.25 -25.43
N ILE A 240 -9.88 -6.45 -24.92
CA ILE A 240 -9.26 -7.62 -25.57
C ILE A 240 -10.28 -8.77 -25.45
N PRO A 241 -11.16 -8.95 -26.46
CA PRO A 241 -12.27 -9.90 -26.37
C PRO A 241 -11.85 -11.36 -26.14
N ASP A 242 -10.66 -11.74 -26.62
CA ASP A 242 -10.08 -13.08 -26.51
C ASP A 242 -9.02 -13.20 -25.39
N ILE A 243 -8.99 -12.27 -24.42
CA ILE A 243 -7.96 -12.23 -23.37
C ILE A 243 -7.84 -13.54 -22.63
N ARG A 244 -8.93 -14.24 -22.35
CA ARG A 244 -8.90 -15.51 -21.62
C ARG A 244 -8.12 -16.59 -22.37
N ASP A 245 -8.28 -16.65 -23.66
CA ASP A 245 -7.61 -17.64 -24.52
C ASP A 245 -6.12 -17.31 -24.68
N ARG A 246 -5.74 -16.03 -24.49
CA ARG A 246 -4.36 -15.57 -24.54
C ARG A 246 -3.60 -15.77 -23.23
N CYS A 247 -4.30 -15.99 -22.10
CA CYS A 247 -3.66 -16.09 -20.78
C CYS A 247 -2.87 -17.37 -20.62
N GLU A 248 -1.59 -17.23 -20.25
CA GLU A 248 -0.68 -18.31 -19.87
C GLU A 248 -0.46 -18.37 -18.36
N LEU A 249 -0.64 -17.24 -17.68
CA LEU A 249 -0.57 -17.11 -16.22
C LEU A 249 -1.77 -16.32 -15.73
N ILE A 250 -2.44 -16.83 -14.70
CA ILE A 250 -3.57 -16.17 -14.03
C ILE A 250 -3.37 -16.30 -12.52
N MET A 251 -3.27 -15.16 -11.83
CA MET A 251 -3.21 -15.13 -10.37
C MET A 251 -4.20 -14.09 -9.84
N GLU A 252 -5.09 -14.53 -8.98
CA GLU A 252 -6.07 -13.65 -8.32
C GLU A 252 -5.75 -13.49 -6.85
N GLY A 253 -5.80 -12.23 -6.38
CA GLY A 253 -5.60 -11.85 -4.99
C GLY A 253 -6.86 -11.27 -4.36
N THR A 254 -7.01 -11.47 -3.05
CA THR A 254 -8.15 -11.03 -2.23
C THR A 254 -7.65 -10.41 -0.94
N PRO A 255 -8.49 -9.80 -0.10
CA PRO A 255 -8.08 -9.37 1.24
C PRO A 255 -7.42 -10.49 2.07
N LEU A 256 -7.90 -11.74 1.96
CA LEU A 256 -7.23 -12.88 2.61
C LEU A 256 -5.82 -13.16 2.05
N THR A 257 -5.59 -12.90 0.76
CA THR A 257 -4.26 -13.02 0.15
C THR A 257 -3.31 -12.00 0.77
N HIS A 258 -3.74 -10.74 0.90
CA HIS A 258 -2.94 -9.67 1.51
C HIS A 258 -2.68 -9.92 3.00
N SER A 259 -3.72 -10.29 3.75
CA SER A 259 -3.57 -10.63 5.16
C SER A 259 -2.55 -11.76 5.37
N HIS A 260 -2.57 -12.78 4.49
CA HIS A 260 -1.68 -13.93 4.61
C HIS A 260 -0.22 -13.62 4.20
N PHE A 261 -0.01 -12.99 3.04
CA PHE A 261 1.34 -12.80 2.49
C PHE A 261 2.02 -11.52 2.97
N LEU A 262 1.25 -10.47 3.26
CA LEU A 262 1.78 -9.18 3.68
C LEU A 262 1.61 -8.94 5.17
N ASN A 263 0.91 -9.83 5.87
CA ASN A 263 0.57 -9.68 7.30
C ASN A 263 -0.13 -8.35 7.61
N VAL A 264 -0.94 -7.87 6.68
CA VAL A 264 -1.68 -6.60 6.81
C VAL A 264 -3.03 -6.86 7.47
N HIS A 265 -3.38 -6.04 8.44
CA HIS A 265 -4.65 -6.12 9.16
C HIS A 265 -5.84 -6.12 8.20
N GLN A 266 -6.66 -7.20 8.25
CA GLN A 266 -7.84 -7.37 7.39
C GLN A 266 -7.58 -7.25 5.88
N GLY A 267 -6.32 -7.42 5.43
CA GLY A 267 -5.95 -7.19 4.03
C GLY A 267 -6.25 -5.78 3.54
N SER A 268 -6.32 -4.81 4.45
CA SER A 268 -6.73 -3.43 4.19
C SER A 268 -5.67 -2.61 3.44
N TYR A 269 -6.10 -1.50 2.85
CA TYR A 269 -5.18 -0.52 2.24
C TYR A 269 -4.34 0.22 3.29
N GLY A 270 -4.84 0.31 4.52
CA GLY A 270 -4.22 1.00 5.64
C GLY A 270 -5.25 1.69 6.52
N PRO A 271 -4.85 2.61 7.40
CA PRO A 271 -5.77 3.38 8.21
C PRO A 271 -6.68 4.30 7.39
N ALA A 272 -7.97 4.31 7.70
CA ALA A 272 -8.96 5.22 7.15
C ALA A 272 -9.06 6.47 8.03
N LEU A 273 -8.07 7.34 7.95
CA LEU A 273 -8.05 8.62 8.70
C LEU A 273 -8.54 9.74 7.80
N SER A 274 -9.73 10.27 8.09
CA SER A 274 -10.29 11.39 7.37
C SER A 274 -9.57 12.70 7.70
N ALA A 275 -9.66 13.67 6.81
CA ALA A 275 -9.13 15.02 7.03
C ALA A 275 -9.68 15.69 8.30
N ALA A 276 -10.89 15.33 8.72
CA ALA A 276 -11.51 15.83 9.95
C ALA A 276 -10.88 15.24 11.22
N GLU A 277 -10.31 14.05 11.13
CA GLU A 277 -9.63 13.37 12.25
C GLU A 277 -8.16 13.81 12.40
N GLY A 278 -7.64 14.54 11.43
CA GLY A 278 -6.29 15.11 11.46
C GLY A 278 -5.29 14.37 10.57
N LEU A 279 -4.01 14.43 10.97
CA LEU A 279 -2.92 13.78 10.24
C LEU A 279 -2.64 12.39 10.81
N PHE A 280 -1.99 11.55 10.00
CA PHE A 280 -1.41 10.31 10.47
C PHE A 280 -0.48 10.55 11.67
N PRO A 281 -0.39 9.59 12.61
CA PRO A 281 0.55 9.71 13.73
C PRO A 281 1.99 9.79 13.24
N GLY A 282 2.84 10.53 13.97
CA GLY A 282 4.27 10.56 13.71
C GLY A 282 4.96 9.24 14.08
N VAL A 283 6.26 9.19 13.86
CA VAL A 283 7.12 8.00 14.08
C VAL A 283 7.31 7.62 15.57
N THR A 284 7.00 8.53 16.50
CA THR A 284 7.21 8.32 17.93
C THR A 284 6.10 7.53 18.60
N THR A 285 6.46 6.76 19.63
CA THR A 285 5.52 6.06 20.50
C THR A 285 5.71 6.51 21.96
N PRO A 286 4.79 6.17 22.87
CA PRO A 286 5.00 6.39 24.29
C PRO A 286 6.08 5.48 24.92
N LEU A 287 6.59 4.50 24.17
CA LEU A 287 7.63 3.59 24.62
C LEU A 287 9.00 4.08 24.14
N ALA A 288 9.93 4.21 25.06
CA ALA A 288 11.31 4.53 24.71
C ALA A 288 11.89 3.44 23.79
N ASN A 289 12.68 3.84 22.79
CA ASN A 289 13.36 2.98 21.82
C ASN A 289 12.43 2.21 20.84
N LEU A 290 11.14 2.55 20.79
CA LEU A 290 10.22 2.04 19.77
C LEU A 290 9.78 3.16 18.84
N TRP A 291 10.07 3.00 17.57
CA TRP A 291 9.71 3.92 16.50
C TRP A 291 8.83 3.20 15.47
N LEU A 292 7.93 3.93 14.83
CA LEU A 292 7.06 3.38 13.79
C LEU A 292 7.41 4.00 12.45
N CYS A 293 7.20 3.24 11.38
CA CYS A 293 7.20 3.72 10.00
C CYS A 293 6.18 2.91 9.17
N GLY A 294 6.03 3.23 7.90
CA GLY A 294 5.12 2.54 7.00
C GLY A 294 3.75 3.20 6.90
N ALA A 295 2.78 2.48 6.32
CA ALA A 295 1.47 3.00 5.91
C ALA A 295 0.58 3.52 7.05
N SER A 296 0.86 3.16 8.31
CA SER A 296 0.13 3.66 9.50
C SER A 296 0.75 4.90 10.13
N THR A 297 1.82 5.44 9.52
CA THR A 297 2.63 6.53 10.07
C THR A 297 2.66 7.69 9.08
N PHE A 298 2.69 8.95 9.60
CA PHE A 298 2.82 10.13 8.74
C PHE A 298 4.06 10.02 7.82
N PRO A 299 3.96 10.37 6.52
CA PRO A 299 2.86 11.08 5.83
C PRO A 299 1.66 10.21 5.45
N GLY A 300 1.71 8.87 5.50
CA GLY A 300 0.58 7.99 5.26
C GLY A 300 0.85 6.91 4.21
N ILE A 301 -0.14 6.59 3.40
CA ILE A 301 -0.17 5.45 2.48
C ILE A 301 0.47 5.83 1.13
N GLY A 302 1.13 4.88 0.49
CA GLY A 302 1.79 5.03 -0.83
C GLY A 302 3.31 4.89 -0.74
N ILE A 303 3.98 4.58 -1.85
CA ILE A 303 5.44 4.31 -1.87
C ILE A 303 6.24 5.54 -1.39
N PRO A 304 6.05 6.76 -1.92
CA PRO A 304 6.79 7.93 -1.43
C PRO A 304 6.51 8.24 0.04
N PRO A 305 5.25 8.29 0.54
CA PRO A 305 4.96 8.48 1.95
C PRO A 305 5.58 7.45 2.87
N VAL A 306 5.53 6.14 2.54
CA VAL A 306 6.12 5.11 3.41
C VAL A 306 7.64 5.19 3.42
N ALA A 307 8.30 5.55 2.31
CA ALA A 307 9.73 5.79 2.25
C ALA A 307 10.11 7.01 3.13
N ALA A 308 9.36 8.10 3.03
CA ALA A 308 9.55 9.28 3.88
C ALA A 308 9.40 8.94 5.36
N SER A 309 8.40 8.14 5.75
CA SER A 309 8.23 7.70 7.13
C SER A 309 9.43 6.90 7.65
N GLY A 310 10.03 6.06 6.80
CA GLY A 310 11.27 5.34 7.10
C GLY A 310 12.45 6.28 7.36
N ALA A 311 12.62 7.30 6.51
CA ALA A 311 13.64 8.34 6.69
C ALA A 311 13.40 9.14 7.98
N MET A 312 12.15 9.48 8.30
CA MET A 312 11.78 10.15 9.55
C MET A 312 12.08 9.29 10.79
N ALA A 313 11.84 7.98 10.73
CA ALA A 313 12.17 7.06 11.83
C ALA A 313 13.70 6.96 12.00
N ALA A 314 14.46 6.88 10.92
CA ALA A 314 15.92 6.91 10.96
C ALA A 314 16.45 8.22 11.55
N HIS A 315 15.88 9.37 11.16
CA HIS A 315 16.19 10.69 11.72
C HIS A 315 15.93 10.73 13.22
N ALA A 316 14.80 10.19 13.68
CA ALA A 316 14.48 10.16 15.11
C ALA A 316 15.47 9.33 15.94
N VAL A 317 16.04 8.27 15.34
CA VAL A 317 17.08 7.42 15.95
C VAL A 317 18.46 8.10 15.95
N LEU A 318 18.85 8.69 14.82
CA LEU A 318 20.20 9.22 14.60
C LEU A 318 20.39 10.65 15.14
N GLY A 319 19.31 11.41 15.25
CA GLY A 319 19.33 12.81 15.59
C GLY A 319 19.58 13.73 14.39
N ARG A 320 19.18 14.99 14.56
CA ARG A 320 19.12 16.00 13.49
C ARG A 320 20.49 16.31 12.86
N GLU A 321 21.55 16.36 13.65
CA GLU A 321 22.89 16.70 13.15
C GLU A 321 23.43 15.66 12.19
N THR A 322 23.29 14.38 12.53
CA THR A 322 23.71 13.25 11.68
C THR A 322 22.95 13.25 10.36
N GLN A 323 21.64 13.46 10.41
CA GLN A 323 20.80 13.53 9.21
C GLN A 323 21.22 14.70 8.31
N ASN A 324 21.37 15.89 8.86
CA ASN A 324 21.78 17.07 8.09
C ASN A 324 23.18 16.90 7.48
N SER A 325 24.09 16.16 8.14
CA SER A 325 25.39 15.82 7.58
C SER A 325 25.25 14.88 6.39
N LEU A 326 24.41 13.84 6.51
CA LEU A 326 24.13 12.90 5.43
C LEU A 326 23.49 13.57 4.22
N LEU A 327 22.49 14.42 4.42
CA LEU A 327 21.82 15.14 3.31
C LEU A 327 22.82 16.03 2.56
N ARG A 328 23.70 16.74 3.27
CA ARG A 328 24.75 17.55 2.64
C ARG A 328 25.78 16.70 1.85
N GLU A 329 26.11 15.53 2.36
CA GLU A 329 27.02 14.58 1.70
C GLU A 329 26.41 13.98 0.41
N LEU A 330 25.07 13.84 0.39
CA LEU A 330 24.30 13.36 -0.74
C LEU A 330 23.88 14.48 -1.72
N GLU A 331 24.25 15.73 -1.43
CA GLU A 331 23.85 16.92 -2.22
C GLU A 331 22.32 17.09 -2.34
N LEU A 332 21.56 16.71 -1.28
CA LEU A 332 20.11 16.79 -1.18
C LEU A 332 19.64 17.92 -0.24
#